data_ca77ed02ec8ff3ca4df777ba5fae4c48
#
_entry.id   ca77ed02ec8ff3ca4df777ba5fae4c48
#
_cell.length_a   1.000
_cell.length_b   1.000
_cell.length_c   1.000
_cell.angle_alpha   90.00
_cell.angle_beta   90.00
_cell.angle_gamma   90.00
#
_symmetry.space_group_name_H-M   'P 1'
#
loop_
_entity.id
_entity.type
_entity.pdbx_description
1 polymer ?
#
loop_
_entity_poly.entity_id
_entity_poly.type
_entity_poly.pdbx_seq_one_letter_code
_entity_poly.pdbx_strand_id
1 'polypeptide(L)'
;MLLLYDLLEWAGQDWRERPLAERRAQLEAVANTAASPWLPLSAVIAAPSWVDLASLREESRARGVEGFMLKRRASPYRVGRRRGDWWKWKIDPYSIDAVLIYAQRGSGRRASLYTDYTFALWEGDNDHRQLVPFAKAYSGLTDAEMREVDRFVRNNTEDRFGPVRSVRPELVMELAFESIQASNRHKSGVAVRFPRILRWRHDKRPEDADTMATLRAMIPDL
;
A
#
# COMPACT_ATOMS: atom_id res chain seq x y z
N MET A 1 15.36 -16.68 -6.31
CA MET A 1 14.88 -17.41 -5.12
C MET A 1 13.36 -17.42 -5.15
N LEU A 2 12.72 -18.58 -4.95
CA LEU A 2 11.26 -18.75 -4.92
C LEU A 2 10.84 -19.27 -3.55
N LEU A 3 10.12 -18.46 -2.78
CA LEU A 3 9.68 -18.78 -1.42
C LEU A 3 8.43 -19.66 -1.46
N LEU A 4 8.55 -20.91 -0.98
CA LEU A 4 7.48 -21.90 -0.98
C LEU A 4 6.58 -21.72 0.25
N TYR A 5 5.26 -21.64 0.05
CA TYR A 5 4.31 -21.43 1.15
C TYR A 5 3.09 -22.36 1.16
N ASP A 6 2.83 -23.06 0.06
CA ASP A 6 1.74 -24.03 -0.07
C ASP A 6 2.07 -25.07 -1.15
N LEU A 7 1.36 -26.21 -1.15
CA LEU A 7 1.50 -27.27 -2.12
C LEU A 7 0.12 -27.62 -2.70
N LEU A 8 -0.03 -27.43 -4.01
CA LEU A 8 -1.32 -27.57 -4.69
C LEU A 8 -1.47 -28.87 -5.47
N GLU A 9 -0.35 -29.45 -5.87
CA GLU A 9 -0.29 -30.70 -6.60
C GLU A 9 0.96 -31.49 -6.17
N TRP A 10 0.84 -32.80 -6.03
CA TRP A 10 1.95 -33.71 -5.75
C TRP A 10 1.72 -35.08 -6.38
N ALA A 11 2.72 -35.60 -7.05
CA ALA A 11 2.69 -36.90 -7.73
C ALA A 11 1.48 -37.10 -8.68
N GLY A 12 1.11 -36.02 -9.41
CA GLY A 12 -0.02 -36.02 -10.34
C GLY A 12 -1.40 -35.97 -9.67
N GLN A 13 -1.45 -35.74 -8.35
CA GLN A 13 -2.70 -35.60 -7.61
C GLN A 13 -2.93 -34.14 -7.19
N ASP A 14 -4.16 -33.66 -7.35
CA ASP A 14 -4.60 -32.36 -6.84
C ASP A 14 -4.76 -32.40 -5.31
N TRP A 15 -4.05 -31.53 -4.61
CA TRP A 15 -4.06 -31.42 -3.15
C TRP A 15 -4.85 -30.21 -2.63
N ARG A 16 -5.45 -29.41 -3.49
CA ARG A 16 -6.12 -28.15 -3.09
C ARG A 16 -7.27 -28.38 -2.10
N GLU A 17 -8.00 -29.47 -2.19
CA GLU A 17 -9.11 -29.79 -1.28
C GLU A 17 -8.63 -30.39 0.06
N ARG A 18 -7.35 -30.74 0.20
CA ARG A 18 -6.81 -31.23 1.49
C ARG A 18 -6.65 -30.08 2.48
N PRO A 19 -6.69 -30.35 3.80
CA PRO A 19 -6.35 -29.38 4.83
C PRO A 19 -4.99 -28.74 4.65
N LEU A 20 -4.85 -27.44 4.93
CA LEU A 20 -3.55 -26.74 4.86
C LEU A 20 -2.47 -27.44 5.67
N ALA A 21 -2.80 -28.01 6.84
CA ALA A 21 -1.85 -28.74 7.67
C ALA A 21 -1.20 -29.91 6.95
N GLU A 22 -1.98 -30.69 6.18
CA GLU A 22 -1.46 -31.81 5.38
C GLU A 22 -0.62 -31.33 4.20
N ARG A 23 -1.12 -30.32 3.48
CA ARG A 23 -0.39 -29.73 2.36
C ARG A 23 0.96 -29.14 2.80
N ARG A 24 0.97 -28.50 3.98
CA ARG A 24 2.20 -27.93 4.55
C ARG A 24 3.19 -29.02 4.97
N ALA A 25 2.74 -30.07 5.63
CA ALA A 25 3.60 -31.19 6.01
C ALA A 25 4.25 -31.85 4.78
N GLN A 26 3.47 -32.07 3.72
CA GLN A 26 4.01 -32.61 2.46
C GLN A 26 4.98 -31.65 1.79
N LEU A 27 4.68 -30.34 1.78
CA LEU A 27 5.60 -29.32 1.24
C LEU A 27 6.94 -29.32 1.97
N GLU A 28 6.93 -29.43 3.29
CA GLU A 28 8.15 -29.52 4.11
C GLU A 28 8.96 -30.77 3.80
N ALA A 29 8.32 -31.91 3.65
CA ALA A 29 8.99 -33.15 3.25
C ALA A 29 9.65 -33.03 1.87
N VAL A 30 8.94 -32.48 0.89
CA VAL A 30 9.46 -32.26 -0.47
C VAL A 30 10.62 -31.26 -0.48
N ALA A 31 10.50 -30.14 0.20
CA ALA A 31 11.53 -29.10 0.27
C ALA A 31 12.80 -29.63 0.94
N ASN A 32 12.66 -30.40 2.02
CA ASN A 32 13.79 -31.03 2.73
C ASN A 32 14.50 -32.07 1.84
N THR A 33 13.75 -32.85 1.07
CA THR A 33 14.32 -33.82 0.14
C THR A 33 15.05 -33.13 -1.02
N ALA A 34 14.47 -32.03 -1.56
CA ALA A 34 15.08 -31.25 -2.63
C ALA A 34 16.33 -30.51 -2.21
N ALA A 35 16.42 -30.12 -0.93
CA ALA A 35 17.54 -29.40 -0.30
C ALA A 35 18.10 -28.24 -1.13
N SER A 36 17.22 -27.52 -1.85
CA SER A 36 17.62 -26.46 -2.78
C SER A 36 17.66 -25.10 -2.12
N PRO A 37 18.78 -24.37 -2.19
CA PRO A 37 18.86 -23.00 -1.66
C PRO A 37 17.99 -21.99 -2.42
N TRP A 38 17.51 -22.36 -3.62
CA TRP A 38 16.65 -21.53 -4.44
C TRP A 38 15.16 -21.66 -4.12
N LEU A 39 14.78 -22.68 -3.31
CA LEU A 39 13.42 -23.03 -2.94
C LEU A 39 13.21 -23.08 -1.41
N PRO A 40 13.51 -22.01 -0.68
CA PRO A 40 13.31 -22.00 0.76
C PRO A 40 11.83 -22.01 1.12
N LEU A 41 11.52 -22.60 2.27
CA LEU A 41 10.19 -22.56 2.84
C LEU A 41 9.89 -21.19 3.48
N SER A 42 8.69 -20.70 3.27
CA SER A 42 8.15 -19.59 4.06
C SER A 42 8.07 -20.02 5.53
N ALA A 43 8.67 -19.23 6.42
CA ALA A 43 8.66 -19.55 7.84
C ALA A 43 7.22 -19.57 8.41
N VAL A 44 6.94 -20.57 9.24
CA VAL A 44 5.76 -20.55 10.11
C VAL A 44 6.14 -19.85 11.39
N ILE A 45 5.47 -18.74 11.66
CA ILE A 45 5.70 -17.96 12.88
C ILE A 45 4.87 -18.57 14.00
N ALA A 46 5.53 -18.93 15.09
CA ALA A 46 4.89 -19.41 16.31
C ALA A 46 5.14 -18.43 17.45
N ALA A 47 4.15 -18.25 18.29
CA ALA A 47 4.24 -17.46 19.51
C ALA A 47 3.41 -18.13 20.63
N PRO A 48 3.78 -17.98 21.92
CA PRO A 48 3.06 -18.57 23.04
C PRO A 48 1.63 -18.04 23.20
N SER A 49 1.40 -16.78 22.81
CA SER A 49 0.09 -16.12 22.89
C SER A 49 -0.17 -15.18 21.73
N TRP A 50 -1.43 -14.72 21.61
CA TRP A 50 -1.80 -13.67 20.66
C TRP A 50 -1.13 -12.33 20.93
N VAL A 51 -0.80 -12.05 22.19
CA VAL A 51 -0.08 -10.82 22.59
C VAL A 51 1.34 -10.88 22.05
N ASP A 52 2.03 -12.02 22.24
CA ASP A 52 3.38 -12.20 21.69
C ASP A 52 3.39 -12.16 20.17
N LEU A 53 2.38 -12.75 19.52
CA LEU A 53 2.24 -12.69 18.08
C LEU A 53 1.99 -11.25 17.58
N ALA A 54 1.23 -10.47 18.33
CA ALA A 54 1.02 -9.04 18.02
C ALA A 54 2.32 -8.26 18.13
N SER A 55 3.13 -8.52 19.18
CA SER A 55 4.44 -7.88 19.35
C SER A 55 5.39 -8.21 18.19
N LEU A 56 5.45 -9.49 17.78
CA LEU A 56 6.24 -9.90 16.61
C LEU A 56 5.74 -9.25 15.31
N ARG A 57 4.43 -9.00 15.19
CA ARG A 57 3.87 -8.30 14.03
C ARG A 57 4.40 -6.87 13.91
N GLU A 58 4.60 -6.15 15.01
CA GLU A 58 5.14 -4.78 14.98
C GLU A 58 6.56 -4.71 14.38
N GLU A 59 7.33 -5.80 14.45
CA GLU A 59 8.64 -5.89 13.78
C GLU A 59 8.55 -5.97 12.25
N SER A 60 7.35 -6.12 11.69
CA SER A 60 7.16 -6.31 10.24
C SER A 60 7.76 -5.18 9.42
N ARG A 61 7.70 -3.94 9.92
CA ARG A 61 8.26 -2.76 9.22
C ARG A 61 9.78 -2.85 9.10
N ALA A 62 10.48 -3.20 10.16
CA ALA A 62 11.93 -3.39 10.16
C ALA A 62 12.37 -4.56 9.27
N ARG A 63 11.47 -5.53 9.05
CA ARG A 63 11.70 -6.69 8.17
C ARG A 63 11.28 -6.45 6.73
N GLY A 64 10.81 -5.25 6.37
CA GLY A 64 10.35 -4.89 5.01
C GLY A 64 9.09 -5.63 4.57
N VAL A 65 8.24 -6.11 5.50
CA VAL A 65 6.98 -6.81 5.22
C VAL A 65 5.77 -6.06 5.82
N GLU A 66 4.56 -6.37 5.31
CA GLU A 66 3.33 -5.65 5.67
C GLU A 66 2.60 -6.24 6.89
N GLY A 67 3.08 -7.32 7.48
CA GLY A 67 2.41 -8.05 8.55
C GLY A 67 2.36 -9.55 8.30
N PHE A 68 1.38 -10.23 8.91
CA PHE A 68 1.23 -11.67 8.84
C PHE A 68 0.08 -12.11 7.93
N MET A 69 0.22 -13.31 7.36
CA MET A 69 -0.88 -14.04 6.76
C MET A 69 -1.32 -15.13 7.73
N LEU A 70 -2.48 -14.94 8.36
CA LEU A 70 -3.10 -15.95 9.21
C LEU A 70 -3.89 -16.92 8.33
N LYS A 71 -3.70 -18.21 8.54
CA LYS A 71 -4.37 -19.25 7.74
C LYS A 71 -4.96 -20.32 8.67
N ARG A 72 -6.23 -20.68 8.44
CA ARG A 72 -6.86 -21.78 9.17
C ARG A 72 -6.22 -23.11 8.77
N ARG A 73 -5.71 -23.88 9.72
CA ARG A 73 -4.99 -25.14 9.47
C ARG A 73 -5.82 -26.21 8.76
N ALA A 74 -7.15 -26.22 8.99
CA ALA A 74 -8.08 -27.15 8.33
C ALA A 74 -8.61 -26.64 6.98
N SER A 75 -8.14 -25.47 6.48
CA SER A 75 -8.69 -24.90 5.25
C SER A 75 -8.17 -25.59 3.99
N PRO A 76 -9.04 -25.82 2.99
CA PRO A 76 -8.59 -26.13 1.63
C PRO A 76 -8.03 -24.88 0.95
N TYR A 77 -7.39 -25.06 -0.19
CA TYR A 77 -6.94 -23.95 -1.05
C TYR A 77 -8.07 -23.52 -1.99
N ARG A 78 -8.77 -22.46 -1.63
CA ARG A 78 -9.93 -21.99 -2.40
C ARG A 78 -9.53 -21.19 -3.64
N VAL A 79 -10.32 -21.34 -4.70
CA VAL A 79 -10.23 -20.50 -5.90
C VAL A 79 -11.00 -19.20 -5.69
N GLY A 80 -10.41 -18.09 -6.14
CA GLY A 80 -11.00 -16.75 -6.05
C GLY A 80 -10.95 -16.14 -4.64
N ARG A 81 -11.70 -15.05 -4.44
CA ARG A 81 -11.75 -14.35 -3.15
C ARG A 81 -12.79 -15.00 -2.24
N ARG A 82 -12.36 -15.84 -1.33
CA ARG A 82 -13.19 -16.45 -0.28
C ARG A 82 -12.81 -15.86 1.09
N ARG A 83 -13.82 -15.62 1.92
CA ARG A 83 -13.63 -15.13 3.29
C ARG A 83 -13.69 -16.30 4.27
N GLY A 84 -13.02 -16.16 5.44
CA GLY A 84 -13.18 -17.06 6.57
C GLY A 84 -12.08 -18.11 6.74
N ASP A 85 -11.15 -18.23 5.81
CA ASP A 85 -10.04 -19.20 5.91
C ASP A 85 -8.67 -18.53 6.02
N TRP A 86 -8.45 -17.40 5.34
CA TRP A 86 -7.19 -16.68 5.34
C TRP A 86 -7.40 -15.19 5.62
N TRP A 87 -6.54 -14.60 6.47
CA TRP A 87 -6.61 -13.19 6.85
C TRP A 87 -5.24 -12.54 6.78
N LYS A 88 -5.20 -11.33 6.28
CA LYS A 88 -4.04 -10.45 6.36
C LYS A 88 -4.12 -9.66 7.66
N TRP A 89 -3.19 -9.88 8.56
CA TRP A 89 -3.05 -9.11 9.78
C TRP A 89 -1.90 -8.13 9.62
N LYS A 90 -2.21 -7.01 9.00
CA LYS A 90 -1.24 -5.98 8.65
C LYS A 90 -0.92 -5.08 9.84
N ILE A 91 0.30 -4.48 9.83
CA ILE A 91 0.62 -3.29 10.61
C ILE A 91 -0.08 -2.08 9.99
N ASP A 92 -0.16 -0.98 10.76
CA ASP A 92 -0.72 0.26 10.24
C ASP A 92 0.17 0.79 9.10
N PRO A 93 -0.44 1.33 8.03
CA PRO A 93 0.32 1.90 6.93
C PRO A 93 1.07 3.15 7.39
N TYR A 94 2.05 3.58 6.60
CA TYR A 94 2.58 4.94 6.73
C TYR A 94 1.49 5.93 6.38
N SER A 95 1.49 7.10 7.03
CA SER A 95 0.63 8.22 6.67
C SER A 95 1.38 9.53 6.60
N ILE A 96 0.92 10.44 5.75
CA ILE A 96 1.50 11.74 5.54
C ILE A 96 0.43 12.71 5.02
N ASP A 97 0.48 13.97 5.47
CA ASP A 97 -0.41 15.02 5.00
C ASP A 97 0.17 15.73 3.78
N ALA A 98 -0.53 15.70 2.67
CA ALA A 98 -0.04 16.17 1.38
C ALA A 98 -1.03 17.09 0.67
N VAL A 99 -0.51 18.00 -0.14
CA VAL A 99 -1.29 18.99 -0.90
C VAL A 99 -1.69 18.42 -2.25
N LEU A 100 -2.97 18.55 -2.62
CA LEU A 100 -3.46 18.25 -3.96
C LEU A 100 -2.97 19.31 -4.96
N ILE A 101 -2.27 18.88 -6.02
CA ILE A 101 -1.74 19.77 -7.05
C ILE A 101 -2.23 19.48 -8.47
N TYR A 102 -2.56 18.20 -8.77
CA TYR A 102 -3.13 17.83 -10.06
C TYR A 102 -4.29 16.87 -9.88
N ALA A 103 -5.26 16.98 -10.79
CA ALA A 103 -6.38 16.06 -10.91
C ALA A 103 -6.57 15.62 -12.35
N GLN A 104 -6.94 14.35 -12.55
CA GLN A 104 -7.26 13.77 -13.84
C GLN A 104 -8.62 13.07 -13.77
N ARG A 105 -9.34 13.06 -14.89
CA ARG A 105 -10.63 12.35 -14.97
C ARG A 105 -10.43 10.86 -14.79
N GLY A 106 -11.36 10.24 -14.10
CA GLY A 106 -11.42 8.80 -13.95
C GLY A 106 -11.80 8.07 -15.23
N SER A 107 -11.98 6.77 -15.13
CA SER A 107 -12.40 5.90 -16.23
C SER A 107 -13.74 5.22 -15.96
N GLY A 108 -14.37 4.65 -16.98
CA GLY A 108 -15.63 3.93 -16.88
C GLY A 108 -16.75 4.79 -16.29
N ARG A 109 -17.43 4.31 -15.25
CA ARG A 109 -18.53 5.04 -14.60
C ARG A 109 -18.15 6.39 -13.99
N ARG A 110 -16.85 6.62 -13.73
CA ARG A 110 -16.31 7.85 -13.14
C ARG A 110 -15.66 8.78 -14.17
N ALA A 111 -15.81 8.54 -15.46
CA ALA A 111 -15.20 9.34 -16.52
C ALA A 111 -15.64 10.81 -16.56
N SER A 112 -16.78 11.15 -15.95
CA SER A 112 -17.28 12.51 -15.81
C SER A 112 -16.71 13.29 -14.63
N LEU A 113 -16.06 12.60 -13.66
CA LEU A 113 -15.51 13.17 -12.44
C LEU A 113 -13.97 13.14 -12.45
N TYR A 114 -13.36 14.07 -11.77
CA TYR A 114 -11.94 14.01 -11.45
C TYR A 114 -11.77 13.07 -10.25
N THR A 115 -11.04 11.96 -10.44
CA THR A 115 -10.86 10.91 -9.43
C THR A 115 -9.43 10.42 -9.28
N ASP A 116 -8.54 10.80 -10.19
CA ASP A 116 -7.11 10.52 -10.10
C ASP A 116 -6.41 11.80 -9.65
N TYR A 117 -5.81 11.75 -8.48
CA TYR A 117 -5.23 12.91 -7.82
C TYR A 117 -3.72 12.75 -7.65
N THR A 118 -2.97 13.82 -7.94
CA THR A 118 -1.53 13.88 -7.67
C THR A 118 -1.29 14.80 -6.50
N PHE A 119 -0.54 14.30 -5.53
CA PHE A 119 -0.21 14.97 -4.29
C PHE A 119 1.26 15.34 -4.23
N ALA A 120 1.54 16.46 -3.56
CA ALA A 120 2.86 17.01 -3.38
C ALA A 120 3.15 17.32 -1.91
N LEU A 121 4.41 17.36 -1.58
CA LEU A 121 4.95 17.78 -0.29
C LEU A 121 5.88 18.96 -0.47
N TRP A 122 6.05 19.73 0.59
CA TRP A 122 6.93 20.85 0.59
C TRP A 122 8.41 20.43 0.60
N GLU A 123 9.23 21.07 -0.24
CA GLU A 123 10.68 20.94 -0.25
C GLU A 123 11.32 22.32 -0.28
N GLY A 124 12.46 22.47 0.38
CA GLY A 124 13.17 23.74 0.54
C GLY A 124 12.78 24.48 1.81
N ASP A 125 13.53 25.56 2.07
CA ASP A 125 13.38 26.37 3.28
C ASP A 125 12.73 27.72 2.94
N ASN A 126 11.84 28.19 3.81
CA ASN A 126 11.21 29.52 3.79
C ASN A 126 10.91 30.07 2.38
N ASP A 127 11.68 31.02 1.88
CA ASP A 127 11.43 31.74 0.62
C ASP A 127 11.64 30.93 -0.66
N HIS A 128 12.25 29.71 -0.54
CA HIS A 128 12.52 28.81 -1.66
C HIS A 128 11.69 27.53 -1.58
N ARG A 129 10.59 27.57 -0.83
CA ARG A 129 9.72 26.43 -0.62
C ARG A 129 8.88 26.11 -1.87
N GLN A 130 8.94 24.88 -2.34
CA GLN A 130 8.17 24.42 -3.51
C GLN A 130 7.46 23.11 -3.24
N LEU A 131 6.34 22.88 -3.94
CA LEU A 131 5.60 21.63 -3.89
C LEU A 131 6.19 20.62 -4.87
N VAL A 132 6.70 19.51 -4.36
CA VAL A 132 7.28 18.41 -5.15
C VAL A 132 6.29 17.24 -5.20
N PRO A 133 5.79 16.85 -6.39
CA PRO A 133 4.87 15.73 -6.54
C PRO A 133 5.57 14.40 -6.19
N PHE A 134 4.90 13.55 -5.40
CA PHE A 134 5.45 12.26 -4.98
C PHE A 134 4.50 11.07 -5.13
N ALA A 135 3.18 11.28 -5.11
CA ALA A 135 2.21 10.19 -5.15
C ALA A 135 0.97 10.51 -5.98
N LYS A 136 0.38 9.46 -6.57
CA LYS A 136 -0.97 9.49 -7.15
C LYS A 136 -1.89 8.58 -6.36
N ALA A 137 -3.06 9.09 -5.95
CA ALA A 137 -4.09 8.31 -5.29
C ALA A 137 -5.43 8.48 -6.02
N TYR A 138 -6.21 7.39 -6.09
CA TYR A 138 -7.50 7.34 -6.79
C TYR A 138 -8.61 6.69 -5.95
N SER A 139 -8.34 6.44 -4.66
CA SER A 139 -9.29 5.81 -3.74
C SER A 139 -9.19 6.43 -2.35
N GLY A 140 -10.23 6.26 -1.56
CA GLY A 140 -10.31 6.67 -0.17
C GLY A 140 -11.34 7.74 0.13
N LEU A 141 -11.71 8.57 -0.85
CA LEU A 141 -12.81 9.53 -0.68
C LEU A 141 -14.18 8.85 -0.83
N THR A 142 -15.14 9.33 -0.07
CA THR A 142 -16.56 9.02 -0.25
C THR A 142 -17.09 9.65 -1.54
N ASP A 143 -18.24 9.20 -2.03
CA ASP A 143 -18.87 9.79 -3.23
C ASP A 143 -19.27 11.27 -3.02
N ALA A 144 -19.55 11.69 -1.78
CA ALA A 144 -19.82 13.08 -1.44
C ALA A 144 -18.55 13.93 -1.55
N GLU A 145 -17.47 13.50 -0.90
CA GLU A 145 -16.18 14.18 -0.97
C GLU A 145 -15.63 14.24 -2.40
N MET A 146 -15.76 13.15 -3.19
CA MET A 146 -15.37 13.18 -4.60
C MET A 146 -16.11 14.26 -5.41
N ARG A 147 -17.40 14.47 -5.13
CA ARG A 147 -18.17 15.56 -5.80
C ARG A 147 -17.71 16.95 -5.35
N GLU A 148 -17.32 17.11 -4.11
CA GLU A 148 -16.77 18.36 -3.60
C GLU A 148 -15.41 18.65 -4.23
N VAL A 149 -14.52 17.67 -4.26
CA VAL A 149 -13.22 17.80 -4.93
C VAL A 149 -13.39 18.04 -6.44
N ASP A 150 -14.32 17.36 -7.13
CA ASP A 150 -14.62 17.61 -8.55
C ASP A 150 -15.07 19.08 -8.78
N ARG A 151 -15.92 19.60 -7.90
CA ARG A 151 -16.36 21.02 -7.95
C ARG A 151 -15.18 21.96 -7.72
N PHE A 152 -14.34 21.65 -6.72
CA PHE A 152 -13.12 22.42 -6.46
C PHE A 152 -12.20 22.44 -7.68
N VAL A 153 -11.89 21.29 -8.26
CA VAL A 153 -11.04 21.16 -9.46
C VAL A 153 -11.57 22.00 -10.61
N ARG A 154 -12.88 21.97 -10.88
CA ARG A 154 -13.50 22.76 -11.97
C ARG A 154 -13.36 24.25 -11.77
N ASN A 155 -13.49 24.72 -10.51
CA ASN A 155 -13.48 26.13 -10.17
C ASN A 155 -12.07 26.70 -9.95
N ASN A 156 -11.09 25.83 -9.65
CA ASN A 156 -9.74 26.24 -9.26
C ASN A 156 -8.65 25.64 -10.18
N THR A 157 -9.01 25.29 -11.42
CA THR A 157 -8.02 24.88 -12.45
C THR A 157 -7.22 26.10 -12.89
N GLU A 158 -5.90 26.02 -12.72
CA GLU A 158 -4.95 27.04 -13.18
C GLU A 158 -4.47 26.73 -14.61
N ASP A 159 -4.00 25.46 -14.83
CA ASP A 159 -3.49 25.01 -16.12
C ASP A 159 -4.08 23.69 -16.58
N ARG A 160 -3.92 23.40 -17.87
CA ARG A 160 -4.44 22.20 -18.52
C ARG A 160 -3.36 21.50 -19.34
N PHE A 161 -3.02 20.27 -18.94
CA PHE A 161 -2.04 19.43 -19.64
C PHE A 161 -2.75 18.17 -20.19
N GLY A 162 -3.37 18.28 -21.35
CA GLY A 162 -4.22 17.21 -21.88
C GLY A 162 -5.36 16.85 -20.91
N PRO A 163 -5.43 15.60 -20.41
CA PRO A 163 -6.46 15.17 -19.46
C PRO A 163 -6.21 15.67 -18.03
N VAL A 164 -5.02 16.15 -17.70
CA VAL A 164 -4.62 16.61 -16.37
C VAL A 164 -4.97 18.08 -16.18
N ARG A 165 -5.42 18.42 -14.98
CA ARG A 165 -5.63 19.79 -14.52
C ARG A 165 -4.67 20.11 -13.41
N SER A 166 -3.90 21.18 -13.54
CA SER A 166 -3.25 21.84 -12.41
C SER A 166 -4.31 22.60 -11.63
N VAL A 167 -4.27 22.46 -10.33
CA VAL A 167 -5.26 23.12 -9.46
C VAL A 167 -4.54 23.96 -8.41
N ARG A 168 -5.21 25.00 -7.97
CA ARG A 168 -4.72 25.81 -6.84
C ARG A 168 -4.42 24.92 -5.63
N PRO A 169 -3.23 24.98 -5.03
CA PRO A 169 -2.81 24.09 -3.96
C PRO A 169 -3.43 24.46 -2.61
N GLU A 170 -4.72 24.21 -2.46
CA GLU A 170 -5.51 24.57 -1.26
C GLU A 170 -5.97 23.35 -0.45
N LEU A 171 -6.08 22.16 -1.07
CA LEU A 171 -6.62 20.99 -0.40
C LEU A 171 -5.51 20.12 0.18
N VAL A 172 -5.60 19.84 1.49
CA VAL A 172 -4.71 18.93 2.21
C VAL A 172 -5.43 17.62 2.48
N MET A 173 -4.80 16.50 2.11
CA MET A 173 -5.30 15.14 2.35
C MET A 173 -4.26 14.34 3.14
N GLU A 174 -4.72 13.57 4.11
CA GLU A 174 -3.91 12.52 4.70
C GLU A 174 -3.87 11.32 3.75
N LEU A 175 -2.67 10.95 3.31
CA LEU A 175 -2.43 9.80 2.46
C LEU A 175 -1.84 8.66 3.27
N ALA A 176 -2.28 7.43 2.97
CA ALA A 176 -1.63 6.23 3.47
C ALA A 176 -0.93 5.46 2.35
N PHE A 177 0.14 4.76 2.69
CA PHE A 177 0.85 3.86 1.76
C PHE A 177 1.51 2.71 2.54
N GLU A 178 1.66 1.56 1.86
CA GLU A 178 2.12 0.32 2.52
C GLU A 178 3.64 0.27 2.70
N SER A 179 4.40 0.83 1.76
CA SER A 179 5.86 0.91 1.84
C SER A 179 6.39 2.10 1.08
N ILE A 180 7.64 2.46 1.39
CA ILE A 180 8.41 3.53 0.76
C ILE A 180 9.81 3.05 0.46
N GLN A 181 10.39 3.50 -0.64
CA GLN A 181 11.77 3.22 -1.02
C GLN A 181 12.37 4.38 -1.81
N ALA A 182 13.68 4.49 -1.80
CA ALA A 182 14.39 5.40 -2.70
C ALA A 182 14.15 5.02 -4.17
N SER A 183 14.05 6.00 -5.06
CA SER A 183 13.76 5.78 -6.47
C SER A 183 14.39 6.83 -7.36
N ASN A 184 15.25 6.40 -8.27
CA ASN A 184 15.85 7.27 -9.28
C ASN A 184 14.89 7.56 -10.47
N ARG A 185 13.71 6.92 -10.50
CA ARG A 185 12.73 7.10 -11.59
C ARG A 185 11.79 8.27 -11.33
N HIS A 186 11.65 8.71 -10.09
CA HIS A 186 10.76 9.78 -9.69
C HIS A 186 11.54 11.05 -9.34
N LYS A 187 11.05 12.22 -9.77
CA LYS A 187 11.64 13.52 -9.42
C LYS A 187 11.76 13.76 -7.91
N SER A 188 10.83 13.20 -7.14
CA SER A 188 10.83 13.24 -5.67
C SER A 188 11.96 12.44 -5.02
N GLY A 189 12.64 11.55 -5.77
CA GLY A 189 13.63 10.63 -5.24
C GLY A 189 13.06 9.45 -4.47
N VAL A 190 11.71 9.32 -4.37
CA VAL A 190 11.02 8.26 -3.62
C VAL A 190 9.92 7.60 -4.45
N ALA A 191 9.62 6.34 -4.12
CA ALA A 191 8.46 5.62 -4.61
C ALA A 191 7.68 5.07 -3.43
N VAL A 192 6.37 5.30 -3.40
CA VAL A 192 5.43 4.78 -2.40
C VAL A 192 4.53 3.72 -3.01
N ARG A 193 4.18 2.69 -2.22
CA ARG A 193 3.39 1.56 -2.70
C ARG A 193 1.94 1.66 -2.20
N PHE A 194 1.00 1.52 -3.11
CA PHE A 194 -0.45 1.59 -2.85
C PHE A 194 -0.90 2.86 -2.11
N PRO A 195 -0.54 4.04 -2.62
CA PRO A 195 -1.01 5.28 -2.02
C PRO A 195 -2.54 5.40 -2.16
N ARG A 196 -3.17 5.81 -1.07
CA ARG A 196 -4.61 6.04 -0.97
C ARG A 196 -4.90 7.20 -0.03
N ILE A 197 -6.02 7.86 -0.23
CA ILE A 197 -6.48 8.91 0.66
C ILE A 197 -7.11 8.24 1.90
N LEU A 198 -6.69 8.64 3.11
CA LEU A 198 -7.33 8.23 4.35
C LEU A 198 -8.48 9.17 4.70
N ARG A 199 -8.23 10.45 4.60
CA ARG A 199 -9.23 11.49 4.89
C ARG A 199 -8.83 12.84 4.32
N TRP A 200 -9.82 13.71 4.16
CA TRP A 200 -9.61 15.12 3.89
C TRP A 200 -9.27 15.85 5.19
N ARG A 201 -8.20 16.66 5.18
CA ARG A 201 -7.73 17.45 6.32
C ARG A 201 -8.28 18.86 6.26
N HIS A 202 -9.58 19.03 6.58
CA HIS A 202 -10.23 20.36 6.64
C HIS A 202 -9.66 21.25 7.75
N ASP A 203 -8.94 20.66 8.69
CA ASP A 203 -8.29 21.30 9.82
C ASP A 203 -6.90 21.85 9.48
N LYS A 204 -6.36 21.57 8.29
CA LYS A 204 -5.03 21.98 7.85
C LYS A 204 -5.06 22.89 6.64
N ARG A 205 -4.20 23.90 6.66
CA ARG A 205 -3.89 24.74 5.51
C ARG A 205 -2.74 24.08 4.70
N PRO A 206 -2.56 24.47 3.43
CA PRO A 206 -1.44 23.93 2.61
C PRO A 206 -0.07 24.06 3.27
N GLU A 207 0.16 25.16 3.98
CA GLU A 207 1.44 25.44 4.67
C GLU A 207 1.70 24.47 5.83
N ASP A 208 0.64 23.87 6.38
CA ASP A 208 0.70 22.92 7.49
C ASP A 208 0.90 21.47 7.00
N ALA A 209 0.96 21.24 5.68
CA ALA A 209 1.26 19.92 5.09
C ALA A 209 2.71 19.52 5.37
N ASP A 210 2.95 18.21 5.32
CA ASP A 210 4.26 17.65 5.59
C ASP A 210 5.30 17.99 4.49
N THR A 211 6.55 17.61 4.75
CA THR A 211 7.69 17.91 3.87
C THR A 211 8.26 16.67 3.21
N MET A 212 9.05 16.86 2.14
CA MET A 212 9.82 15.78 1.51
C MET A 212 10.88 15.21 2.48
N ALA A 213 11.37 16.01 3.43
CA ALA A 213 12.29 15.54 4.47
C ALA A 213 11.58 14.55 5.41
N THR A 214 10.35 14.86 5.85
CA THR A 214 9.50 13.95 6.64
C THR A 214 9.27 12.64 5.90
N LEU A 215 8.93 12.70 4.60
CA LEU A 215 8.69 11.50 3.78
C LEU A 215 9.96 10.65 3.66
N ARG A 216 11.11 11.26 3.37
CA ARG A 216 12.40 10.54 3.22
C ARG A 216 12.85 9.87 4.52
N ALA A 217 12.57 10.49 5.67
CA ALA A 217 12.86 9.89 6.99
C ALA A 217 12.07 8.60 7.29
N MET A 218 11.01 8.31 6.51
CA MET A 218 10.25 7.06 6.61
C MET A 218 10.87 5.90 5.82
N ILE A 219 11.91 6.15 5.00
CA ILE A 219 12.61 5.08 4.26
C ILE A 219 13.37 4.25 5.29
N PRO A 220 13.12 2.92 5.37
CA PRO A 220 13.87 2.06 6.28
C PRO A 220 15.36 2.06 5.91
N ASP A 221 16.23 2.15 6.90
CA ASP A 221 17.65 1.85 6.74
C ASP A 221 17.79 0.36 6.41
N LEU A 222 18.23 0.06 5.18
CA LEU A 222 18.47 -1.29 4.68
C LEU A 222 19.92 -1.70 4.86
#